data_459279e153616582e79f6588348e0a0a
#
_entry.id   459279e153616582e79f6588348e0a0a
#
_cell.length_a   1.000
_cell.length_b   1.000
_cell.length_c   1.000
_cell.angle_alpha   90.00
_cell.angle_beta   90.00
_cell.angle_gamma   90.00
#
_symmetry.space_group_name_H-M   'P 1'
#
loop_
_entity.id
_entity.type
_entity.pdbx_description
1 polymer ?
#
loop_
_entity_poly.entity_id
_entity_poly.type
_entity_poly.pdbx_seq_one_letter_code
_entity_poly.pdbx_strand_id
1 'polypeptide(L)'
;VEIYLPAHYDAEREEPYKVLYLSHGGGGEEGDWFHQGNAANIVDRLVTEGKCEEFIIVCMNNAEYIIEGMRDWDFDAIFENTKDYLIPYIEQNYNVSTEVADRAYAGLSNGAKTTTMIYYKDPELFGYYGMFSGSAAWAWPELEDYSAMKEPNIYLAAGFADHLMM
;
A
#
# COMPACT_ATOMS: atom_id res chain seq x y z
N VAL A 1 -8.37 -2.95 9.81
CA VAL A 1 -8.32 -2.92 8.32
C VAL A 1 -9.71 -2.80 7.74
N GLU A 2 -9.86 -2.12 6.63
CA GLU A 2 -11.06 -2.09 5.79
C GLU A 2 -10.73 -2.68 4.42
N ILE A 3 -11.61 -3.55 3.90
CA ILE A 3 -11.33 -4.33 2.68
C ILE A 3 -12.43 -4.06 1.66
N TYR A 4 -12.04 -3.67 0.46
CA TYR A 4 -12.92 -3.63 -0.70
C TYR A 4 -12.79 -4.94 -1.48
N LEU A 5 -13.92 -5.56 -1.73
CA LEU A 5 -14.06 -6.68 -2.66
C LEU A 5 -14.79 -6.19 -3.92
N PRO A 6 -14.35 -6.56 -5.13
CA PRO A 6 -15.04 -6.16 -6.35
C PRO A 6 -16.49 -6.69 -6.37
N ALA A 7 -17.38 -6.01 -7.12
CA ALA A 7 -18.81 -6.28 -7.13
C ALA A 7 -19.18 -7.74 -7.47
N HIS A 8 -18.32 -8.43 -8.21
CA HIS A 8 -18.50 -9.83 -8.61
C HIS A 8 -17.44 -10.74 -7.96
N TYR A 9 -17.02 -10.40 -6.74
CA TYR A 9 -16.06 -11.24 -6.02
C TYR A 9 -16.57 -12.68 -5.91
N ASP A 10 -15.73 -13.61 -6.37
CA ASP A 10 -15.99 -15.05 -6.32
C ASP A 10 -14.80 -15.74 -5.62
N ALA A 11 -15.07 -16.31 -4.44
CA ALA A 11 -14.06 -17.02 -3.67
C ALA A 11 -13.57 -18.32 -4.34
N GLU A 12 -14.32 -18.84 -5.31
CA GLU A 12 -14.07 -20.11 -5.99
C GLU A 12 -13.52 -19.93 -7.42
N ARG A 13 -13.29 -18.67 -7.88
CA ARG A 13 -12.75 -18.46 -9.23
C ARG A 13 -11.36 -19.08 -9.37
N GLU A 14 -11.08 -19.61 -10.57
CA GLU A 14 -9.81 -20.30 -10.86
C GLU A 14 -8.60 -19.36 -10.82
N GLU A 15 -8.77 -18.12 -11.31
CA GLU A 15 -7.70 -17.11 -11.36
C GLU A 15 -7.80 -16.19 -10.14
N PRO A 16 -6.86 -16.26 -9.16
CA PRO A 16 -6.94 -15.48 -7.93
C PRO A 16 -6.89 -13.96 -8.19
N TYR A 17 -7.46 -13.16 -7.28
CA TYR A 17 -7.42 -11.71 -7.38
C TYR A 17 -6.06 -11.15 -7.03
N LYS A 18 -5.64 -10.08 -7.72
CA LYS A 18 -4.53 -9.23 -7.31
C LYS A 18 -4.90 -8.40 -6.08
N VAL A 19 -3.92 -7.93 -5.33
CA VAL A 19 -4.15 -7.17 -4.09
C VAL A 19 -3.38 -5.86 -4.09
N LEU A 20 -4.10 -4.77 -3.78
CA LEU A 20 -3.52 -3.46 -3.50
C LEU A 20 -3.65 -3.16 -2.00
N TYR A 21 -2.53 -3.05 -1.31
CA TYR A 21 -2.46 -2.59 0.08
C TYR A 21 -2.30 -1.07 0.12
N LEU A 22 -3.17 -0.36 0.87
CA LEU A 22 -3.17 1.10 0.95
C LEU A 22 -2.97 1.58 2.39
N SER A 23 -2.01 2.49 2.55
CA SER A 23 -1.70 3.15 3.81
C SER A 23 -2.15 4.61 3.77
N HIS A 24 -2.93 5.03 4.78
CA HIS A 24 -3.41 6.41 4.92
C HIS A 24 -2.29 7.39 5.33
N GLY A 25 -2.58 8.68 5.35
CA GLY A 25 -1.70 9.73 5.84
C GLY A 25 -1.71 9.89 7.35
N GLY A 26 -0.83 10.74 7.88
CA GLY A 26 -0.83 11.06 9.32
C GLY A 26 -2.16 11.66 9.77
N GLY A 27 -2.69 11.16 10.89
CA GLY A 27 -4.00 11.57 11.43
C GLY A 27 -5.21 10.96 10.74
N GLY A 28 -4.99 10.04 9.79
CA GLY A 28 -6.04 9.31 9.10
C GLY A 28 -6.35 7.95 9.73
N GLU A 29 -7.20 7.19 9.06
CA GLU A 29 -7.66 5.85 9.45
C GLU A 29 -7.84 4.95 8.22
N GLU A 30 -8.12 3.67 8.43
CA GLU A 30 -8.28 2.67 7.36
C GLU A 30 -9.38 3.02 6.35
N GLY A 31 -10.40 3.76 6.76
CA GLY A 31 -11.52 4.16 5.90
C GLY A 31 -11.21 5.32 4.93
N ASP A 32 -10.12 6.06 5.12
CA ASP A 32 -9.86 7.30 4.38
C ASP A 32 -9.81 7.12 2.86
N TRP A 33 -9.20 6.03 2.39
CA TRP A 33 -9.12 5.75 0.96
C TRP A 33 -10.49 5.51 0.33
N PHE A 34 -11.43 4.97 1.07
CA PHE A 34 -12.81 4.75 0.59
C PHE A 34 -13.70 5.96 0.81
N HIS A 35 -13.68 6.56 2.00
CA HIS A 35 -14.62 7.64 2.37
C HIS A 35 -14.20 9.02 1.86
N GLN A 36 -12.89 9.30 1.83
CA GLN A 36 -12.35 10.56 1.32
C GLN A 36 -11.81 10.40 -0.10
N GLY A 37 -11.05 9.32 -0.36
CA GLY A 37 -10.42 9.04 -1.64
C GLY A 37 -11.36 8.44 -2.68
N ASN A 38 -12.54 7.96 -2.28
CA ASN A 38 -13.54 7.33 -3.15
C ASN A 38 -13.00 6.15 -3.98
N ALA A 39 -11.98 5.45 -3.45
CA ALA A 39 -11.21 4.44 -4.17
C ALA A 39 -12.09 3.30 -4.73
N ALA A 40 -13.06 2.81 -3.95
CA ALA A 40 -13.96 1.74 -4.39
C ALA A 40 -14.73 2.12 -5.67
N ASN A 41 -15.39 3.30 -5.69
CA ASN A 41 -16.14 3.75 -6.86
C ASN A 41 -15.23 4.03 -8.08
N ILE A 42 -13.99 4.49 -7.84
CA ILE A 42 -13.02 4.70 -8.93
C ILE A 42 -12.67 3.36 -9.56
N VAL A 43 -12.38 2.34 -8.74
CA VAL A 43 -12.04 1.00 -9.22
C VAL A 43 -13.21 0.35 -9.94
N ASP A 44 -14.42 0.37 -9.35
CA ASP A 44 -15.64 -0.16 -9.99
C ASP A 44 -15.87 0.46 -11.39
N ARG A 45 -15.65 1.76 -11.50
CA ARG A 45 -15.76 2.46 -12.78
C ARG A 45 -14.68 2.00 -13.77
N LEU A 46 -13.41 1.90 -13.34
CA LEU A 46 -12.32 1.48 -14.22
C LEU A 46 -12.51 0.05 -14.70
N VAL A 47 -12.98 -0.85 -13.84
CA VAL A 47 -13.33 -2.23 -14.21
C VAL A 47 -14.48 -2.24 -15.21
N THR A 48 -15.56 -1.48 -14.95
CA THR A 48 -16.72 -1.39 -15.85
C THR A 48 -16.33 -0.84 -17.24
N GLU A 49 -15.39 0.11 -17.27
CA GLU A 49 -14.88 0.69 -18.51
C GLU A 49 -13.82 -0.22 -19.20
N GLY A 50 -13.49 -1.38 -18.64
CA GLY A 50 -12.48 -2.31 -19.16
C GLY A 50 -11.04 -1.77 -19.12
N LYS A 51 -10.77 -0.81 -18.22
CA LYS A 51 -9.45 -0.16 -18.07
C LYS A 51 -8.53 -0.88 -17.08
N CYS A 52 -9.09 -1.68 -16.20
CA CYS A 52 -8.36 -2.58 -15.31
C CYS A 52 -9.19 -3.85 -15.06
N GLU A 53 -8.52 -4.88 -14.63
CA GLU A 53 -9.13 -6.09 -14.09
C GLU A 53 -9.63 -5.87 -12.65
N GLU A 54 -10.48 -6.77 -12.16
CA GLU A 54 -10.93 -6.76 -10.77
C GLU A 54 -9.77 -7.13 -9.84
N PHE A 55 -9.64 -6.39 -8.74
CA PHE A 55 -8.66 -6.64 -7.68
C PHE A 55 -9.21 -6.27 -6.30
N ILE A 56 -8.58 -6.77 -5.25
CA ILE A 56 -8.93 -6.49 -3.86
C ILE A 56 -8.12 -5.30 -3.35
N ILE A 57 -8.74 -4.41 -2.58
CA ILE A 57 -8.02 -3.35 -1.86
C ILE A 57 -8.08 -3.64 -0.37
N VAL A 58 -6.93 -3.54 0.28
CA VAL A 58 -6.77 -3.70 1.73
C VAL A 58 -6.24 -2.41 2.31
N CYS A 59 -7.08 -1.67 3.03
CA CYS A 59 -6.69 -0.43 3.72
C CYS A 59 -6.40 -0.74 5.19
N MET A 60 -5.20 -0.40 5.63
CA MET A 60 -4.77 -0.66 7.00
C MET A 60 -4.83 0.58 7.87
N ASN A 61 -5.08 0.39 9.16
CA ASN A 61 -4.96 1.45 10.16
C ASN A 61 -3.54 1.43 10.75
N ASN A 62 -2.71 2.38 10.32
CA ASN A 62 -1.35 2.54 10.84
C ASN A 62 -1.28 3.55 12.01
N ALA A 63 -2.38 4.18 12.38
CA ALA A 63 -2.41 5.12 13.51
C ALA A 63 -2.13 4.45 14.87
N GLU A 64 -2.37 3.14 14.97
CA GLU A 64 -2.07 2.36 16.18
C GLU A 64 -0.56 2.17 16.42
N TYR A 65 0.27 2.43 15.41
CA TYR A 65 1.73 2.33 15.48
C TYR A 65 2.40 3.68 15.78
N ILE A 66 1.67 4.65 16.33
CA ILE A 66 2.26 5.93 16.75
C ILE A 66 3.16 5.69 17.95
N ILE A 67 4.41 6.12 17.85
CA ILE A 67 5.36 6.07 18.95
C ILE A 67 4.91 7.05 20.02
N GLU A 68 4.74 6.57 21.26
CA GLU A 68 4.28 7.39 22.39
C GLU A 68 5.20 8.61 22.60
N GLY A 69 4.60 9.80 22.61
CA GLY A 69 5.31 11.08 22.74
C GLY A 69 5.96 11.61 21.46
N MET A 70 5.84 10.91 20.33
CA MET A 70 6.27 11.35 19.01
C MET A 70 5.08 11.53 18.07
N ARG A 71 5.29 12.31 16.98
CA ARG A 71 4.30 12.45 15.88
C ARG A 71 4.64 11.52 14.70
N ASP A 72 5.39 10.47 14.94
CA ASP A 72 5.84 9.56 13.92
C ASP A 72 5.38 8.13 14.22
N TRP A 73 5.38 7.29 13.18
CA TRP A 73 4.96 5.90 13.26
C TRP A 73 6.17 4.99 13.50
N ASP A 74 5.91 3.86 14.15
CA ASP A 74 6.86 2.76 14.22
C ASP A 74 6.81 1.97 12.89
N PHE A 75 7.63 2.41 11.93
CA PHE A 75 7.68 1.80 10.60
C PHE A 75 8.20 0.36 10.63
N ASP A 76 9.01 0.02 11.63
CA ASP A 76 9.52 -1.35 11.79
C ASP A 76 8.38 -2.28 12.19
N ALA A 77 7.60 -1.88 13.18
CA ALA A 77 6.42 -2.64 13.59
C ALA A 77 5.36 -2.74 12.49
N ILE A 78 5.15 -1.67 11.69
CA ILE A 78 4.24 -1.72 10.54
C ILE A 78 4.74 -2.71 9.48
N PHE A 79 6.05 -2.71 9.19
CA PHE A 79 6.65 -3.64 8.24
C PHE A 79 6.46 -5.10 8.70
N GLU A 80 6.83 -5.40 9.94
CA GLU A 80 6.70 -6.73 10.52
C GLU A 80 5.23 -7.19 10.52
N ASN A 81 4.31 -6.31 10.95
CA ASN A 81 2.89 -6.63 10.92
C ASN A 81 2.37 -6.88 9.50
N THR A 82 2.79 -6.07 8.54
CA THR A 82 2.39 -6.24 7.14
C THR A 82 2.86 -7.57 6.58
N LYS A 83 4.15 -7.90 6.79
CA LYS A 83 4.78 -9.10 6.25
C LYS A 83 4.31 -10.38 6.95
N ASP A 84 4.32 -10.38 8.28
CA ASP A 84 4.20 -11.62 9.06
C ASP A 84 2.75 -11.93 9.45
N TYR A 85 1.84 -10.94 9.39
CA TYR A 85 0.45 -11.12 9.81
C TYR A 85 -0.57 -10.71 8.76
N LEU A 86 -0.49 -9.49 8.21
CA LEU A 86 -1.53 -8.97 7.33
C LEU A 86 -1.57 -9.70 5.99
N ILE A 87 -0.43 -9.83 5.31
CA ILE A 87 -0.36 -10.56 4.03
C ILE A 87 -0.83 -12.01 4.22
N PRO A 88 -0.30 -12.80 5.17
CA PRO A 88 -0.77 -14.17 5.41
C PRO A 88 -2.27 -14.25 5.76
N TYR A 89 -2.80 -13.29 6.52
CA TYR A 89 -4.23 -13.23 6.84
C TYR A 89 -5.09 -13.06 5.57
N ILE A 90 -4.70 -12.15 4.68
CA ILE A 90 -5.43 -11.91 3.43
C ILE A 90 -5.35 -13.17 2.53
N GLU A 91 -4.19 -13.75 2.38
CA GLU A 91 -3.98 -14.97 1.56
C GLU A 91 -4.74 -16.20 2.10
N GLN A 92 -4.96 -16.29 3.41
CA GLN A 92 -5.70 -17.40 4.02
C GLN A 92 -7.22 -17.24 3.97
N ASN A 93 -7.73 -16.00 3.89
CA ASN A 93 -9.16 -15.71 4.04
C ASN A 93 -9.85 -15.27 2.74
N TYR A 94 -9.08 -14.92 1.71
CA TYR A 94 -9.60 -14.45 0.43
C TYR A 94 -8.92 -15.19 -0.72
N ASN A 95 -9.62 -15.31 -1.85
CA ASN A 95 -9.07 -15.90 -3.07
C ASN A 95 -8.13 -14.91 -3.76
N VAL A 96 -6.91 -14.77 -3.26
CA VAL A 96 -5.90 -13.83 -3.76
C VAL A 96 -4.65 -14.56 -4.26
N SER A 97 -3.98 -13.95 -5.23
CA SER A 97 -2.67 -14.43 -5.70
C SER A 97 -1.61 -14.28 -4.61
N THR A 98 -0.78 -15.29 -4.46
CA THR A 98 0.41 -15.27 -3.59
C THR A 98 1.66 -14.79 -4.33
N GLU A 99 1.56 -14.54 -5.63
CA GLU A 99 2.67 -14.07 -6.45
C GLU A 99 3.00 -12.61 -6.14
N VAL A 100 4.27 -12.31 -5.97
CA VAL A 100 4.75 -10.94 -5.69
C VAL A 100 4.35 -9.96 -6.81
N ALA A 101 4.35 -10.41 -8.06
CA ALA A 101 3.96 -9.60 -9.22
C ALA A 101 2.47 -9.16 -9.21
N ASP A 102 1.63 -9.80 -8.40
CA ASP A 102 0.20 -9.51 -8.27
C ASP A 102 -0.13 -8.72 -7.00
N ARG A 103 0.89 -8.27 -6.27
CA ARG A 103 0.77 -7.58 -5.01
C ARG A 103 1.40 -6.20 -5.08
N ALA A 104 0.63 -5.17 -4.68
CA ALA A 104 1.08 -3.78 -4.65
C ALA A 104 0.92 -3.16 -3.26
N TYR A 105 1.81 -2.24 -2.90
CA TYR A 105 1.69 -1.42 -1.70
C TYR A 105 1.79 0.06 -2.07
N ALA A 106 0.86 0.87 -1.57
CA ALA A 106 0.90 2.30 -1.82
C ALA A 106 0.43 3.10 -0.59
N GLY A 107 0.82 4.37 -0.52
CA GLY A 107 0.41 5.22 0.58
C GLY A 107 0.56 6.71 0.31
N LEU A 108 -0.14 7.49 1.12
CA LEU A 108 -0.18 8.95 1.09
C LEU A 108 0.54 9.54 2.31
N SER A 109 1.41 10.54 2.13
CA SER A 109 2.08 11.27 3.22
C SER A 109 2.88 10.31 4.13
N ASN A 110 2.50 10.10 5.40
CA ASN A 110 3.10 9.09 6.26
C ASN A 110 2.98 7.67 5.68
N GLY A 111 1.87 7.38 4.98
CA GLY A 111 1.73 6.14 4.22
C GLY A 111 2.76 5.99 3.09
N ALA A 112 3.16 7.09 2.44
CA ALA A 112 4.24 7.08 1.46
C ALA A 112 5.60 6.81 2.12
N LYS A 113 5.83 7.32 3.33
CA LYS A 113 7.03 6.94 4.12
C LYS A 113 7.00 5.44 4.44
N THR A 114 5.87 4.92 4.89
CA THR A 114 5.68 3.48 5.13
C THR A 114 6.01 2.67 3.88
N THR A 115 5.47 3.07 2.73
CA THR A 115 5.76 2.43 1.44
C THR A 115 7.26 2.42 1.14
N THR A 116 7.92 3.55 1.37
CA THR A 116 9.37 3.70 1.19
C THR A 116 10.14 2.76 2.12
N MET A 117 9.77 2.72 3.41
CA MET A 117 10.45 1.88 4.39
C MET A 117 10.27 0.38 4.12
N ILE A 118 9.07 -0.04 3.69
CA ILE A 118 8.81 -1.42 3.27
C ILE A 118 9.70 -1.78 2.07
N TYR A 119 9.75 -0.90 1.06
CA TYR A 119 10.61 -1.10 -0.09
C TYR A 119 12.10 -1.26 0.28
N TYR A 120 12.59 -0.47 1.24
CA TYR A 120 13.98 -0.59 1.69
C TYR A 120 14.28 -1.87 2.46
N LYS A 121 13.35 -2.28 3.32
CA LYS A 121 13.53 -3.46 4.15
C LYS A 121 13.45 -4.76 3.35
N ASP A 122 12.52 -4.80 2.40
CA ASP A 122 12.30 -5.97 1.57
C ASP A 122 11.71 -5.56 0.20
N PRO A 123 12.54 -5.19 -0.77
CA PRO A 123 12.07 -4.76 -2.09
C PRO A 123 11.37 -5.85 -2.88
N GLU A 124 11.51 -7.11 -2.47
CA GLU A 124 10.88 -8.27 -3.10
C GLU A 124 9.52 -8.62 -2.46
N LEU A 125 9.11 -7.91 -1.40
CA LEU A 125 7.83 -8.16 -0.74
C LEU A 125 6.62 -7.81 -1.60
N PHE A 126 6.75 -6.78 -2.47
CA PHE A 126 5.71 -6.34 -3.39
C PHE A 126 6.28 -6.14 -4.80
N GLY A 127 5.46 -6.42 -5.83
CA GLY A 127 5.83 -6.18 -7.22
C GLY A 127 5.71 -4.71 -7.65
N TYR A 128 4.90 -3.92 -6.91
CA TYR A 128 4.61 -2.51 -7.22
C TYR A 128 4.57 -1.69 -5.94
N TYR A 129 5.11 -0.47 -6.02
CA TYR A 129 5.14 0.49 -4.92
C TYR A 129 4.61 1.86 -5.39
N GLY A 130 3.65 2.44 -4.66
CA GLY A 130 3.06 3.74 -4.94
C GLY A 130 3.27 4.73 -3.81
N MET A 131 3.91 5.87 -4.08
CA MET A 131 4.18 6.91 -3.10
C MET A 131 3.52 8.21 -3.51
N PHE A 132 2.52 8.65 -2.72
CA PHE A 132 1.72 9.84 -3.01
C PHE A 132 2.01 10.93 -1.98
N SER A 133 2.39 12.13 -2.46
CA SER A 133 2.58 13.31 -1.60
C SER A 133 3.41 13.02 -0.34
N GLY A 134 4.43 12.19 -0.47
CA GLY A 134 5.34 11.78 0.60
C GLY A 134 6.75 12.25 0.33
N SER A 135 7.42 12.82 1.34
CA SER A 135 8.84 13.13 1.23
C SER A 135 9.66 11.85 1.40
N ALA A 136 10.16 11.33 0.31
CA ALA A 136 11.17 10.29 0.36
C ALA A 136 12.42 10.75 1.13
N ALA A 137 12.76 12.03 1.07
CA ALA A 137 13.99 12.58 1.66
C ALA A 137 14.14 12.37 3.19
N TRP A 138 13.06 12.05 3.89
CA TRP A 138 13.07 11.89 5.35
C TRP A 138 13.19 10.43 5.80
N ALA A 139 13.02 9.50 4.88
CA ALA A 139 12.97 8.07 5.17
C ALA A 139 14.10 7.27 4.52
N TRP A 140 14.93 7.94 3.69
CA TRP A 140 16.02 7.25 3.00
C TRP A 140 17.14 6.92 4.00
N PRO A 141 17.34 5.65 4.39
CA PRO A 141 18.59 5.28 5.00
C PRO A 141 19.71 5.62 4.01
N GLU A 142 20.87 6.02 4.52
CA GLU A 142 22.06 6.08 3.69
C GLU A 142 22.38 4.64 3.25
N LEU A 143 21.94 4.28 2.05
CA LEU A 143 22.28 2.99 1.46
C LEU A 143 23.71 3.10 0.91
N GLU A 144 24.61 2.33 1.47
CA GLU A 144 26.00 2.25 1.01
C GLU A 144 26.09 1.54 -0.35
N ASP A 145 25.14 0.67 -0.70
CA ASP A 145 25.12 -0.10 -1.94
C ASP A 145 23.71 -0.29 -2.51
N TYR A 146 23.46 0.32 -3.66
CA TYR A 146 22.21 0.18 -4.42
C TYR A 146 22.24 -0.96 -5.45
N SER A 147 23.40 -1.59 -5.65
CA SER A 147 23.60 -2.54 -6.77
C SER A 147 22.81 -3.85 -6.61
N ALA A 148 22.42 -4.20 -5.39
CA ALA A 148 21.64 -5.39 -5.09
C ALA A 148 20.12 -5.16 -5.20
N MET A 149 19.68 -3.90 -5.35
CA MET A 149 18.24 -3.60 -5.46
C MET A 149 17.76 -3.94 -6.86
N LYS A 150 16.79 -4.86 -6.98
CA LYS A 150 16.05 -5.05 -8.23
C LYS A 150 15.29 -3.77 -8.54
N GLU A 151 15.16 -3.43 -9.83
CA GLU A 151 14.32 -2.32 -10.27
C GLU A 151 12.84 -2.65 -10.01
N PRO A 152 12.21 -2.14 -8.96
CA PRO A 152 10.79 -2.36 -8.72
C PRO A 152 9.97 -1.46 -9.62
N ASN A 153 8.70 -1.80 -9.79
CA ASN A 153 7.74 -0.89 -10.38
C ASN A 153 7.36 0.19 -9.36
N ILE A 154 7.96 1.36 -9.45
CA ILE A 154 7.68 2.50 -8.56
C ILE A 154 6.84 3.55 -9.27
N TYR A 155 5.75 3.96 -8.63
CA TYR A 155 4.92 5.08 -9.04
C TYR A 155 5.03 6.21 -8.00
N LEU A 156 5.46 7.40 -8.44
CA LEU A 156 5.57 8.59 -7.60
C LEU A 156 4.60 9.65 -8.10
N ALA A 157 3.81 10.23 -7.20
CA ALA A 157 2.90 11.31 -7.53
C ALA A 157 2.84 12.34 -6.41
N ALA A 158 2.85 13.63 -6.80
CA ALA A 158 2.64 14.77 -5.92
C ALA A 158 1.87 15.87 -6.64
N GLY A 159 1.09 16.65 -5.90
CA GLY A 159 0.44 17.84 -6.43
C GLY A 159 1.46 18.93 -6.73
N PHE A 160 1.20 19.75 -7.76
CA PHE A 160 2.09 20.87 -8.14
C PHE A 160 2.32 21.89 -7.01
N ALA A 161 1.36 22.03 -6.10
CA ALA A 161 1.43 22.92 -4.94
C ALA A 161 1.57 22.13 -3.61
N ASP A 162 2.11 20.93 -3.66
CA ASP A 162 2.30 20.09 -2.48
C ASP A 162 3.52 20.56 -1.69
N HIS A 163 3.27 21.16 -0.53
CA HIS A 163 4.31 21.72 0.33
C HIS A 163 5.24 20.67 0.97
N LEU A 164 4.88 19.39 0.93
CA LEU A 164 5.71 18.29 1.46
C LEU A 164 6.77 17.82 0.46
N MET A 165 6.66 18.25 -0.80
CA MET A 165 7.53 17.85 -1.90
C MET A 165 8.47 18.95 -2.37
N MET A 166 8.46 20.11 -1.72
CA MET A 166 9.35 21.25 -2.02
C MET A 166 10.56 21.27 -1.11
#